data_035cd2764caa80038ef2d60ac9a72f66
#
_entry.id   035cd2764caa80038ef2d60ac9a72f66
#
_cell.length_a   1.000
_cell.length_b   1.000
_cell.length_c   1.000
_cell.angle_alpha   90.00
_cell.angle_beta   90.00
_cell.angle_gamma   90.00
#
_symmetry.space_group_name_H-M   'P 1'
#
loop_
_entity.id
_entity.type
_entity.pdbx_description
1 polymer ?
#
loop_
_entity_poly.entity_id
_entity_poly.type
_entity_poly.pdbx_seq_one_letter_code
_entity_poly.pdbx_strand_id
1 'polypeptide(L)'
;MTSPLLFQPLTLRGLTVRNRAWLPPMCQYAVDSQDGIPSTWHLIHYGSFAVGGFGLIVAEATAVSPEGRISPCDTGLWNDAQVAAWRTITDAVHELGGTIAVQLGHAGRKASTEKWWPGFHGGVVPPEKGGWIPVGPTAAPADGKQYAGSPVTALNEDGISKIIDDFRTAASRAVVAGFDAVEIHSAHGYLLHQFYSPLSNTRTDGWGSDYDGRVRLPLAVADAVRGAIPCLLYTSPSPRDATL
;
A
#
# COMPACT_ATOMS: atom_id res chain seq x y z
N MET A 1 6.13 21.46 33.99
CA MET A 1 5.64 20.08 33.72
C MET A 1 6.04 19.73 32.31
N THR A 2 6.78 18.64 32.09
CA THR A 2 7.12 18.18 30.74
C THR A 2 5.88 17.63 30.07
N SER A 3 5.62 18.01 28.81
CA SER A 3 4.51 17.45 28.01
C SER A 3 4.62 15.93 27.95
N PRO A 4 3.52 15.17 28.04
CA PRO A 4 3.51 13.70 27.84
C PRO A 4 4.16 13.33 26.50
N LEU A 5 4.88 12.19 26.46
CA LEU A 5 5.58 11.72 25.25
C LEU A 5 4.69 11.64 24.01
N LEU A 6 3.42 11.30 24.19
CA LEU A 6 2.44 11.23 23.10
C LEU A 6 2.33 12.54 22.31
N PHE A 7 2.44 13.67 23.00
CA PHE A 7 2.29 15.01 22.42
C PHE A 7 3.63 15.69 22.08
N GLN A 8 4.75 14.98 22.25
CA GLN A 8 6.04 15.49 21.86
C GLN A 8 6.33 15.20 20.37
N PRO A 9 6.99 16.12 19.65
CA PRO A 9 7.42 15.87 18.29
C PRO A 9 8.31 14.63 18.19
N LEU A 10 8.30 14.01 17.03
CA LEU A 10 9.20 12.92 16.68
C LEU A 10 9.83 13.22 15.32
N THR A 11 11.15 13.16 15.28
CA THR A 11 11.91 13.33 14.03
C THR A 11 12.34 11.97 13.52
N LEU A 12 11.99 11.70 12.28
CA LEU A 12 12.32 10.48 11.54
C LEU A 12 13.09 10.88 10.29
N ARG A 13 14.42 10.73 10.31
CA ARG A 13 15.31 11.26 9.27
C ARG A 13 15.06 12.77 9.05
N GLY A 14 14.59 13.19 7.87
CA GLY A 14 14.26 14.57 7.55
C GLY A 14 12.83 15.00 7.89
N LEU A 15 11.98 14.09 8.32
CA LEU A 15 10.57 14.36 8.63
C LEU A 15 10.38 14.55 10.13
N THR A 16 9.84 15.70 10.55
CA THR A 16 9.43 15.94 11.93
C THR A 16 7.91 16.01 12.01
N VAL A 17 7.30 15.05 12.71
CA VAL A 17 5.86 15.01 12.99
C VAL A 17 5.56 15.68 14.34
N ARG A 18 4.45 16.42 14.41
CA ARG A 18 4.11 17.28 15.57
C ARG A 18 3.80 16.51 16.86
N ASN A 19 3.46 15.23 16.78
CA ASN A 19 3.22 14.34 17.92
C ASN A 19 3.29 12.88 17.47
N ARG A 20 3.12 11.95 18.41
CA ARG A 20 3.23 10.50 18.18
C ARG A 20 1.87 9.79 18.02
N ALA A 21 0.77 10.54 17.95
CA ALA A 21 -0.53 10.01 17.59
C ALA A 21 -0.63 9.92 16.07
N TRP A 22 -0.63 8.70 15.53
CA TRP A 22 -0.65 8.46 14.09
C TRP A 22 -1.92 7.73 13.68
N LEU A 23 -2.50 8.14 12.56
CA LEU A 23 -3.59 7.42 11.93
C LEU A 23 -3.01 6.27 11.11
N PRO A 24 -3.33 4.98 11.41
CA PRO A 24 -2.91 3.85 10.58
C PRO A 24 -3.66 3.83 9.25
N PRO A 25 -3.10 3.17 8.22
CA PRO A 25 -3.78 3.02 6.94
C PRO A 25 -5.02 2.12 7.07
N MET A 26 -6.17 2.64 6.64
CA MET A 26 -7.46 1.93 6.71
C MET A 26 -8.22 2.11 5.40
N CYS A 27 -8.42 1.02 4.65
CA CYS A 27 -9.13 1.03 3.37
C CYS A 27 -10.54 1.62 3.51
N GLN A 28 -10.85 2.59 2.66
CA GLN A 28 -12.14 3.28 2.65
C GLN A 28 -13.10 2.66 1.63
N TYR A 29 -12.58 2.02 0.58
CA TYR A 29 -13.38 1.44 -0.51
C TYR A 29 -14.38 2.44 -1.11
N ALA A 30 -13.95 3.71 -1.25
CA ALA A 30 -14.81 4.84 -1.59
C ALA A 30 -14.54 5.43 -2.98
N VAL A 31 -13.88 4.67 -3.86
CA VAL A 31 -13.71 5.01 -5.28
C VAL A 31 -14.80 4.30 -6.09
N ASP A 32 -16.02 4.84 -6.05
CA ASP A 32 -17.17 4.23 -6.75
C ASP A 32 -17.04 4.28 -8.28
N SER A 33 -16.23 5.19 -8.83
CA SER A 33 -15.85 5.25 -10.26
C SER A 33 -14.94 4.09 -10.71
N GLN A 34 -14.36 3.35 -9.77
CA GLN A 34 -13.47 2.22 -10.00
C GLN A 34 -12.20 2.52 -10.83
N ASP A 35 -11.79 3.78 -10.88
CA ASP A 35 -10.63 4.30 -11.63
C ASP A 35 -9.39 4.55 -10.75
N GLY A 36 -9.50 4.28 -9.45
CA GLY A 36 -8.44 4.50 -8.47
C GLY A 36 -8.24 5.97 -8.09
N ILE A 37 -9.06 6.90 -8.59
CA ILE A 37 -8.94 8.33 -8.30
C ILE A 37 -9.60 8.62 -6.95
N PRO A 38 -8.84 9.12 -5.93
CA PRO A 38 -9.43 9.49 -4.65
C PRO A 38 -10.48 10.61 -4.84
N SER A 39 -11.56 10.50 -4.09
CA SER A 39 -12.76 11.34 -4.21
C SER A 39 -12.83 12.40 -3.10
N THR A 40 -13.89 13.20 -3.12
CA THR A 40 -14.22 14.12 -2.01
C THR A 40 -14.33 13.40 -0.65
N TRP A 41 -14.73 12.12 -0.64
CA TRP A 41 -14.71 11.31 0.59
C TRP A 41 -13.33 11.32 1.24
N HIS A 42 -12.29 11.05 0.46
CA HIS A 42 -10.91 10.96 0.95
C HIS A 42 -10.41 12.33 1.45
N LEU A 43 -10.75 13.42 0.74
CA LEU A 43 -10.43 14.77 1.17
C LEU A 43 -11.03 15.09 2.55
N ILE A 44 -12.33 14.80 2.75
CA ILE A 44 -13.01 15.02 4.03
C ILE A 44 -12.43 14.10 5.11
N HIS A 45 -12.22 12.81 4.78
CA HIS A 45 -11.71 11.82 5.71
C HIS A 45 -10.33 12.22 6.25
N TYR A 46 -9.34 12.41 5.39
CA TYR A 46 -7.99 12.77 5.83
C TYR A 46 -7.90 14.18 6.42
N GLY A 47 -8.65 15.13 5.85
CA GLY A 47 -8.76 16.49 6.38
C GLY A 47 -9.30 16.52 7.82
N SER A 48 -10.27 15.68 8.16
CA SER A 48 -10.82 15.62 9.52
C SER A 48 -9.77 15.18 10.55
N PHE A 49 -8.86 14.26 10.21
CA PHE A 49 -7.77 13.84 11.08
C PHE A 49 -6.66 14.92 11.18
N ALA A 50 -6.42 15.67 10.11
CA ALA A 50 -5.50 16.80 10.15
C ALA A 50 -6.02 17.88 11.12
N VAL A 51 -7.31 18.26 11.04
CA VAL A 51 -7.98 19.15 11.99
C VAL A 51 -7.95 18.56 13.40
N GLY A 52 -8.18 17.25 13.54
CA GLY A 52 -8.12 16.51 14.81
C GLY A 52 -6.74 16.47 15.48
N GLY A 53 -5.68 16.91 14.77
CA GLY A 53 -4.35 17.07 15.37
C GLY A 53 -3.45 15.85 15.33
N PHE A 54 -3.73 14.84 14.50
CA PHE A 54 -2.84 13.70 14.33
C PHE A 54 -1.45 14.13 13.83
N GLY A 55 -0.38 13.52 14.35
CA GLY A 55 1.00 13.82 13.99
C GLY A 55 1.38 13.31 12.61
N LEU A 56 0.91 12.12 12.25
CA LEU A 56 1.04 11.54 10.93
C LEU A 56 -0.27 10.87 10.54
N ILE A 57 -0.69 11.09 9.31
CA ILE A 57 -1.84 10.43 8.69
C ILE A 57 -1.30 9.48 7.63
N VAL A 58 -1.48 8.16 7.79
CA VAL A 58 -1.13 7.21 6.74
C VAL A 58 -2.37 6.92 5.92
N ALA A 59 -2.36 7.34 4.66
CA ALA A 59 -3.44 7.07 3.72
C ALA A 59 -3.55 5.56 3.48
N GLU A 60 -4.76 5.12 3.16
CA GLU A 60 -5.12 3.73 2.94
C GLU A 60 -4.20 3.00 1.95
N ALA A 61 -4.27 1.67 1.96
CA ALA A 61 -3.59 0.84 0.97
C ALA A 61 -3.96 1.31 -0.44
N THR A 62 -2.98 1.92 -1.10
CA THR A 62 -3.11 2.53 -2.42
C THR A 62 -2.38 1.65 -3.44
N ALA A 63 -3.12 1.16 -4.43
CA ALA A 63 -2.60 0.18 -5.36
C ALA A 63 -1.56 0.78 -6.31
N VAL A 64 -0.46 0.05 -6.52
CA VAL A 64 0.63 0.45 -7.43
C VAL A 64 0.31 0.16 -8.90
N SER A 65 -0.70 -0.68 -9.15
CA SER A 65 -1.21 -1.04 -10.48
C SER A 65 -2.71 -1.32 -10.42
N PRO A 66 -3.46 -1.27 -11.54
CA PRO A 66 -4.90 -1.55 -11.56
C PRO A 66 -5.26 -2.91 -10.95
N GLU A 67 -4.52 -3.94 -11.31
CA GLU A 67 -4.71 -5.32 -10.84
C GLU A 67 -4.24 -5.52 -9.39
N GLY A 68 -3.49 -4.58 -8.83
CA GLY A 68 -3.02 -4.60 -7.45
C GLY A 68 -4.06 -4.19 -6.41
N ARG A 69 -5.22 -3.70 -6.82
CA ARG A 69 -6.30 -3.32 -5.90
C ARG A 69 -6.89 -4.52 -5.17
N ILE A 70 -7.28 -4.33 -3.92
CA ILE A 70 -8.04 -5.33 -3.14
C ILE A 70 -9.45 -5.45 -3.75
N SER A 71 -10.09 -4.31 -3.96
CA SER A 71 -11.42 -4.16 -4.52
C SER A 71 -11.39 -3.17 -5.70
N PRO A 72 -12.32 -3.24 -6.65
CA PRO A 72 -12.43 -2.21 -7.68
C PRO A 72 -12.54 -0.78 -7.14
N CYS A 73 -13.00 -0.63 -5.90
CA CYS A 73 -13.24 0.67 -5.24
C CYS A 73 -12.04 1.20 -4.44
N ASP A 74 -10.86 0.61 -4.58
CA ASP A 74 -9.63 1.10 -3.92
C ASP A 74 -9.02 2.29 -4.64
N THR A 75 -8.27 3.08 -3.89
CA THR A 75 -7.41 4.12 -4.46
C THR A 75 -6.19 3.53 -5.16
N GLY A 76 -5.61 4.30 -6.07
CA GLY A 76 -4.42 3.94 -6.81
C GLY A 76 -3.43 5.07 -6.99
N LEU A 77 -2.24 4.71 -7.46
CA LEU A 77 -1.19 5.66 -7.80
C LEU A 77 -0.37 5.19 -9.03
N TRP A 78 -1.09 4.67 -10.03
CA TRP A 78 -0.49 4.15 -11.26
C TRP A 78 -0.61 5.07 -12.48
N ASN A 79 -1.30 6.23 -12.36
CA ASN A 79 -1.41 7.22 -13.44
C ASN A 79 -1.43 8.67 -12.91
N ASP A 80 -1.32 9.63 -13.82
CA ASP A 80 -1.16 11.04 -13.47
C ASP A 80 -2.48 11.70 -13.00
N ALA A 81 -3.64 11.19 -13.39
CA ALA A 81 -4.93 11.68 -12.89
C ALA A 81 -5.06 11.40 -11.37
N GLN A 82 -4.58 10.24 -10.93
CA GLN A 82 -4.52 9.89 -9.51
C GLN A 82 -3.53 10.77 -8.76
N VAL A 83 -2.37 11.08 -9.35
CA VAL A 83 -1.39 12.02 -8.77
C VAL A 83 -2.02 13.39 -8.53
N ALA A 84 -2.74 13.93 -9.53
CA ALA A 84 -3.41 15.23 -9.42
C ALA A 84 -4.47 15.25 -8.31
N ALA A 85 -5.27 14.18 -8.21
CA ALA A 85 -6.30 14.06 -7.18
C ALA A 85 -5.69 13.90 -5.76
N TRP A 86 -4.65 13.09 -5.61
CA TRP A 86 -3.90 12.97 -4.36
C TRP A 86 -3.26 14.29 -3.95
N ARG A 87 -2.70 15.06 -4.89
CA ARG A 87 -2.13 16.40 -4.60
C ARG A 87 -3.14 17.32 -3.96
N THR A 88 -4.38 17.35 -4.43
CA THR A 88 -5.45 18.15 -3.80
C THR A 88 -5.64 17.78 -2.32
N ILE A 89 -5.50 16.49 -1.99
CA ILE A 89 -5.66 16.00 -0.61
C ILE A 89 -4.43 16.32 0.24
N THR A 90 -3.23 16.09 -0.28
CA THR A 90 -1.99 16.37 0.44
C THR A 90 -1.84 17.87 0.71
N ASP A 91 -2.11 18.72 -0.27
CA ASP A 91 -2.09 20.18 -0.11
C ASP A 91 -3.07 20.63 0.99
N ALA A 92 -4.30 20.13 0.98
CA ALA A 92 -5.28 20.44 2.02
C ALA A 92 -4.85 19.97 3.42
N VAL A 93 -4.25 18.78 3.54
CA VAL A 93 -3.71 18.28 4.81
C VAL A 93 -2.57 19.16 5.29
N HIS A 94 -1.67 19.59 4.41
CA HIS A 94 -0.55 20.49 4.73
C HIS A 94 -1.05 21.87 5.16
N GLU A 95 -2.04 22.46 4.47
CA GLU A 95 -2.67 23.73 4.87
C GLU A 95 -3.26 23.66 6.29
N LEU A 96 -3.75 22.50 6.70
CA LEU A 96 -4.24 22.23 8.06
C LEU A 96 -3.10 21.89 9.06
N GLY A 97 -1.83 22.01 8.64
CA GLY A 97 -0.66 21.73 9.46
C GLY A 97 -0.45 20.23 9.76
N GLY A 98 -1.05 19.35 8.96
CA GLY A 98 -0.88 17.90 9.05
C GLY A 98 0.33 17.40 8.26
N THR A 99 0.69 16.15 8.49
CA THR A 99 1.70 15.38 7.74
C THR A 99 1.01 14.12 7.22
N ILE A 100 1.21 13.78 5.94
CA ILE A 100 0.53 12.64 5.31
C ILE A 100 1.48 11.71 4.57
N ALA A 101 1.38 10.42 4.84
CA ALA A 101 2.05 9.34 4.14
C ALA A 101 1.05 8.54 3.30
N VAL A 102 1.55 7.74 2.36
CA VAL A 102 0.75 6.77 1.61
C VAL A 102 1.28 5.36 1.83
N GLN A 103 0.35 4.41 2.05
CA GLN A 103 0.69 2.99 2.04
C GLN A 103 0.57 2.45 0.61
N LEU A 104 1.70 2.10 -0.02
CA LEU A 104 1.74 1.47 -1.34
C LEU A 104 1.60 -0.05 -1.21
N GLY A 105 0.70 -0.64 -2.00
CA GLY A 105 0.41 -2.06 -1.90
C GLY A 105 0.01 -2.71 -3.22
N HIS A 106 0.02 -4.04 -3.19
CA HIS A 106 -0.53 -4.91 -4.24
C HIS A 106 -1.20 -6.11 -3.57
N ALA A 107 -2.49 -6.29 -3.80
CA ALA A 107 -3.27 -7.31 -3.09
C ALA A 107 -2.88 -8.76 -3.43
N GLY A 108 -2.24 -8.98 -4.58
CA GLY A 108 -1.88 -10.33 -5.00
C GLY A 108 -3.11 -11.20 -5.16
N ARG A 109 -3.08 -12.43 -4.64
CA ARG A 109 -4.20 -13.39 -4.72
C ARG A 109 -5.47 -12.95 -3.98
N LYS A 110 -5.39 -11.89 -3.15
CA LYS A 110 -6.54 -11.30 -2.47
C LYS A 110 -7.16 -10.14 -3.24
N ALA A 111 -6.72 -9.88 -4.47
CA ALA A 111 -7.27 -8.86 -5.35
C ALA A 111 -8.64 -9.25 -5.90
N SER A 112 -9.32 -8.29 -6.52
CA SER A 112 -10.60 -8.49 -7.20
C SER A 112 -11.70 -9.02 -6.27
N THR A 113 -11.78 -8.49 -5.05
CA THR A 113 -12.82 -8.83 -4.07
C THR A 113 -13.83 -7.69 -3.90
N GLU A 114 -15.02 -8.03 -3.43
CA GLU A 114 -16.02 -7.05 -3.04
C GLU A 114 -15.48 -6.16 -1.90
N LYS A 115 -15.92 -4.91 -1.87
CA LYS A 115 -15.60 -3.99 -0.77
C LYS A 115 -16.17 -4.48 0.55
N TRP A 116 -15.44 -4.30 1.65
CA TRP A 116 -15.85 -4.69 3.00
C TRP A 116 -16.78 -3.64 3.64
N TRP A 117 -18.01 -3.54 3.11
CA TRP A 117 -19.04 -2.67 3.64
C TRP A 117 -20.27 -3.46 4.06
N PRO A 118 -21.12 -2.95 4.96
CA PRO A 118 -22.38 -3.60 5.29
C PRO A 118 -23.20 -3.92 4.03
N GLY A 119 -23.65 -5.15 3.92
CA GLY A 119 -24.38 -5.65 2.73
C GLY A 119 -23.50 -6.30 1.65
N PHE A 120 -22.17 -6.27 1.80
CA PHE A 120 -21.22 -7.00 0.94
C PHE A 120 -20.62 -8.18 1.71
N HIS A 121 -20.29 -9.25 1.02
CA HIS A 121 -19.88 -10.50 1.67
C HIS A 121 -18.40 -10.86 1.44
N GLY A 122 -17.60 -9.96 0.88
CA GLY A 122 -16.17 -10.19 0.61
C GLY A 122 -15.92 -11.26 -0.46
N GLY A 123 -16.88 -11.47 -1.36
CA GLY A 123 -16.78 -12.41 -2.47
C GLY A 123 -15.84 -11.92 -3.57
N VAL A 124 -15.59 -12.79 -4.55
CA VAL A 124 -14.84 -12.43 -5.77
C VAL A 124 -15.71 -11.56 -6.65
N VAL A 125 -15.14 -10.47 -7.17
CA VAL A 125 -15.73 -9.70 -8.27
C VAL A 125 -15.29 -10.33 -9.58
N PRO A 126 -16.20 -10.97 -10.33
CA PRO A 126 -15.82 -11.61 -11.57
C PRO A 126 -15.60 -10.57 -12.69
N PRO A 127 -14.86 -10.93 -13.78
CA PRO A 127 -14.49 -10.01 -14.85
C PRO A 127 -15.70 -9.28 -15.49
N GLU A 128 -16.83 -9.94 -15.66
CA GLU A 128 -18.05 -9.34 -16.21
C GLU A 128 -18.70 -8.28 -15.30
N LYS A 129 -18.23 -8.16 -14.05
CA LYS A 129 -18.63 -7.11 -13.08
C LYS A 129 -17.51 -6.14 -12.77
N GLY A 130 -16.47 -6.07 -13.64
CA GLY A 130 -15.32 -5.17 -13.47
C GLY A 130 -14.19 -5.73 -12.61
N GLY A 131 -14.25 -6.99 -12.26
CA GLY A 131 -13.14 -7.68 -11.60
C GLY A 131 -12.08 -8.17 -12.59
N TRP A 132 -11.08 -8.88 -12.07
CA TRP A 132 -9.97 -9.44 -12.85
C TRP A 132 -9.43 -10.71 -12.20
N ILE A 133 -8.58 -11.44 -12.93
CA ILE A 133 -7.88 -12.61 -12.40
C ILE A 133 -6.67 -12.12 -11.58
N PRO A 134 -6.64 -12.40 -10.27
CA PRO A 134 -5.50 -12.05 -9.40
C PRO A 134 -4.19 -12.72 -9.82
N VAL A 135 -3.08 -12.14 -9.39
CA VAL A 135 -1.75 -12.71 -9.53
C VAL A 135 -1.18 -13.12 -8.17
N GLY A 136 -0.21 -14.02 -8.16
CA GLY A 136 0.45 -14.44 -6.92
C GLY A 136 1.78 -15.13 -7.19
N PRO A 137 2.54 -15.53 -6.16
CA PRO A 137 3.78 -16.26 -6.35
C PRO A 137 3.56 -17.60 -7.06
N THR A 138 2.45 -18.28 -6.77
CA THR A 138 2.03 -19.56 -7.36
C THR A 138 0.53 -19.56 -7.62
N ALA A 139 0.05 -20.39 -8.52
CA ALA A 139 -1.37 -20.50 -8.82
C ALA A 139 -2.19 -21.02 -7.63
N ALA A 140 -1.61 -21.91 -6.81
CA ALA A 140 -2.23 -22.41 -5.58
C ALA A 140 -1.28 -22.28 -4.39
N PRO A 141 -1.80 -22.00 -3.18
CA PRO A 141 -1.02 -22.06 -1.95
C PRO A 141 -0.71 -23.51 -1.55
N ALA A 142 0.16 -23.70 -0.55
CA ALA A 142 0.60 -25.02 -0.10
C ALA A 142 -0.56 -25.94 0.38
N ASP A 143 -1.62 -25.35 0.95
CA ASP A 143 -2.82 -26.09 1.39
C ASP A 143 -3.86 -26.31 0.28
N GLY A 144 -3.57 -25.88 -0.94
CA GLY A 144 -4.47 -25.98 -2.10
C GLY A 144 -5.71 -25.08 -2.04
N LYS A 145 -5.91 -24.30 -0.97
CA LYS A 145 -7.09 -23.45 -0.80
C LYS A 145 -6.88 -22.09 -1.46
N GLN A 146 -7.72 -21.76 -2.40
CA GLN A 146 -7.70 -20.44 -3.02
C GLN A 146 -8.51 -19.44 -2.20
N TYR A 147 -8.01 -18.20 -2.09
CA TYR A 147 -8.75 -17.13 -1.45
C TYR A 147 -10.03 -16.84 -2.25
N ALA A 148 -11.16 -16.91 -1.57
CA ALA A 148 -12.50 -16.71 -2.14
C ALA A 148 -12.82 -17.58 -3.38
N GLY A 149 -12.05 -18.67 -3.63
CA GLY A 149 -12.28 -19.57 -4.77
C GLY A 149 -11.85 -19.02 -6.14
N SER A 150 -11.16 -17.87 -6.18
CA SER A 150 -10.70 -17.28 -7.44
C SER A 150 -9.47 -17.98 -8.01
N PRO A 151 -9.42 -18.24 -9.34
CA PRO A 151 -8.19 -18.66 -9.98
C PRO A 151 -7.12 -17.59 -9.84
N VAL A 152 -5.86 -17.99 -9.65
CA VAL A 152 -4.71 -17.09 -9.52
C VAL A 152 -3.70 -17.40 -10.61
N THR A 153 -3.21 -16.38 -11.30
CA THR A 153 -2.11 -16.52 -12.25
C THR A 153 -0.77 -16.44 -11.51
N ALA A 154 0.07 -17.46 -11.63
CA ALA A 154 1.43 -17.41 -11.10
C ALA A 154 2.26 -16.37 -11.86
N LEU A 155 2.96 -15.50 -11.14
CA LEU A 155 3.87 -14.53 -11.72
C LEU A 155 5.12 -15.26 -12.30
N ASN A 156 5.46 -14.93 -13.54
CA ASN A 156 6.75 -15.26 -14.14
C ASN A 156 7.76 -14.14 -13.82
N GLU A 157 8.99 -14.24 -14.30
CA GLU A 157 10.05 -13.25 -14.06
C GLU A 157 9.70 -11.87 -14.60
N ASP A 158 9.08 -11.77 -15.76
CA ASP A 158 8.63 -10.48 -16.33
C ASP A 158 7.55 -9.85 -15.45
N GLY A 159 6.60 -10.65 -14.96
CA GLY A 159 5.57 -10.20 -14.03
C GLY A 159 6.16 -9.72 -12.70
N ILE A 160 7.15 -10.41 -12.17
CA ILE A 160 7.88 -10.00 -10.95
C ILE A 160 8.64 -8.68 -11.19
N SER A 161 9.32 -8.56 -12.32
CA SER A 161 10.03 -7.33 -12.70
C SER A 161 9.06 -6.16 -12.86
N LYS A 162 7.90 -6.38 -13.48
CA LYS A 162 6.81 -5.38 -13.57
C LYS A 162 6.36 -4.93 -12.18
N ILE A 163 6.15 -5.84 -11.23
CA ILE A 163 5.74 -5.48 -9.86
C ILE A 163 6.76 -4.55 -9.19
N ILE A 164 8.05 -4.85 -9.31
CA ILE A 164 9.12 -4.01 -8.76
C ILE A 164 9.07 -2.60 -9.39
N ASP A 165 8.89 -2.53 -10.72
CA ASP A 165 8.77 -1.26 -11.44
C ASP A 165 7.48 -0.48 -11.10
N ASP A 166 6.36 -1.17 -10.89
CA ASP A 166 5.11 -0.55 -10.45
C ASP A 166 5.27 0.12 -9.08
N PHE A 167 5.89 -0.55 -8.10
CA PHE A 167 6.19 0.04 -6.79
C PHE A 167 7.15 1.23 -6.90
N ARG A 168 8.21 1.11 -7.69
CA ARG A 168 9.16 2.21 -7.94
C ARG A 168 8.46 3.43 -8.54
N THR A 169 7.63 3.21 -9.54
CA THR A 169 6.92 4.28 -10.24
C THR A 169 5.86 4.92 -9.34
N ALA A 170 5.10 4.12 -8.58
CA ALA A 170 4.13 4.63 -7.62
C ALA A 170 4.81 5.45 -6.51
N ALA A 171 5.99 5.03 -6.03
CA ALA A 171 6.77 5.80 -5.06
C ALA A 171 7.22 7.16 -5.61
N SER A 172 7.68 7.21 -6.86
CA SER A 172 8.00 8.48 -7.54
C SER A 172 6.76 9.38 -7.66
N ARG A 173 5.61 8.80 -8.00
CA ARG A 173 4.33 9.52 -8.08
C ARG A 173 3.87 10.02 -6.72
N ALA A 174 4.12 9.27 -5.64
CA ALA A 174 3.81 9.72 -4.27
C ALA A 174 4.56 11.01 -3.92
N VAL A 175 5.84 11.11 -4.30
CA VAL A 175 6.62 12.36 -4.14
C VAL A 175 6.00 13.50 -4.92
N VAL A 176 5.65 13.27 -6.19
CA VAL A 176 4.99 14.28 -7.04
C VAL A 176 3.62 14.67 -6.49
N ALA A 177 2.87 13.73 -5.92
CA ALA A 177 1.59 13.99 -5.27
C ALA A 177 1.71 14.73 -3.91
N GLY A 178 2.93 14.96 -3.39
CA GLY A 178 3.15 15.74 -2.18
C GLY A 178 3.09 14.93 -0.88
N PHE A 179 3.17 13.61 -0.91
CA PHE A 179 3.27 12.81 0.30
C PHE A 179 4.61 13.00 1.01
N ASP A 180 4.58 13.10 2.33
CA ASP A 180 5.75 13.29 3.20
C ASP A 180 6.52 11.99 3.45
N ALA A 181 5.86 10.85 3.31
CA ALA A 181 6.45 9.53 3.48
C ALA A 181 5.73 8.46 2.65
N VAL A 182 6.41 7.33 2.45
CA VAL A 182 5.87 6.14 1.78
C VAL A 182 6.02 4.96 2.72
N GLU A 183 4.93 4.22 2.92
CA GLU A 183 4.91 2.93 3.59
C GLU A 183 4.74 1.83 2.54
N ILE A 184 5.54 0.75 2.63
CA ILE A 184 5.41 -0.44 1.78
C ILE A 184 4.57 -1.47 2.51
N HIS A 185 3.40 -1.79 1.95
CA HIS A 185 2.53 -2.84 2.52
C HIS A 185 3.09 -4.23 2.23
N SER A 186 3.76 -4.81 3.20
CA SER A 186 4.38 -6.14 3.12
C SER A 186 3.78 -7.14 4.12
N ALA A 187 2.51 -6.95 4.50
CA ALA A 187 1.83 -7.72 5.53
C ALA A 187 0.47 -8.29 5.05
N HIS A 188 -0.33 -8.81 5.97
CA HIS A 188 -1.74 -9.21 5.88
C HIS A 188 -2.06 -10.23 4.78
N GLY A 189 -1.06 -10.95 4.26
CA GLY A 189 -1.26 -11.92 3.18
C GLY A 189 -1.48 -11.27 1.82
N TYR A 190 -1.01 -10.02 1.62
CA TYR A 190 -0.94 -9.38 0.30
C TYR A 190 0.34 -9.79 -0.44
N LEU A 191 0.57 -9.29 -1.64
CA LEU A 191 1.54 -9.87 -2.57
C LEU A 191 2.94 -10.07 -1.98
N LEU A 192 3.52 -9.06 -1.34
CA LEU A 192 4.87 -9.17 -0.77
C LEU A 192 4.92 -10.20 0.37
N HIS A 193 3.89 -10.22 1.23
CA HIS A 193 3.77 -11.26 2.26
C HIS A 193 3.53 -12.65 1.65
N GLN A 194 2.81 -12.74 0.52
CA GLN A 194 2.60 -14.01 -0.17
C GLN A 194 3.92 -14.61 -0.69
N PHE A 195 4.85 -13.76 -1.15
CA PHE A 195 6.20 -14.21 -1.54
C PHE A 195 7.03 -14.65 -0.33
N TYR A 196 6.95 -13.92 0.77
CA TYR A 196 7.68 -14.24 2.01
C TYR A 196 7.21 -15.54 2.67
N SER A 197 5.91 -15.79 2.69
CA SER A 197 5.31 -16.92 3.41
C SER A 197 5.47 -18.24 2.65
N PRO A 198 6.05 -19.30 3.26
CA PRO A 198 6.14 -20.62 2.65
C PRO A 198 4.77 -21.28 2.45
N LEU A 199 3.71 -20.79 3.12
CA LEU A 199 2.33 -21.29 2.94
C LEU A 199 1.72 -20.83 1.62
N SER A 200 2.13 -19.68 1.10
CA SER A 200 1.60 -19.10 -0.14
C SER A 200 2.59 -19.11 -1.29
N ASN A 201 3.89 -19.28 -1.01
CA ASN A 201 4.95 -19.37 -2.00
C ASN A 201 5.56 -20.77 -2.01
N THR A 202 5.11 -21.58 -2.95
CA THR A 202 5.61 -22.95 -3.18
C THR A 202 6.54 -23.02 -4.40
N ARG A 203 7.12 -21.89 -4.82
CA ARG A 203 8.07 -21.82 -5.93
C ARG A 203 9.36 -22.58 -5.62
N THR A 204 9.93 -23.17 -6.65
CA THR A 204 11.23 -23.90 -6.60
C THR A 204 12.36 -23.17 -7.29
N ASP A 205 12.09 -21.96 -7.79
CA ASP A 205 13.07 -21.08 -8.43
C ASP A 205 13.66 -20.06 -7.43
N GLY A 206 14.47 -19.14 -7.96
CA GLY A 206 15.14 -18.12 -7.15
C GLY A 206 14.22 -17.10 -6.46
N TRP A 207 12.89 -17.16 -6.66
CA TRP A 207 11.89 -16.31 -6.01
C TRP A 207 11.09 -17.05 -4.94
N GLY A 208 11.51 -18.27 -4.57
CA GLY A 208 10.88 -19.12 -3.56
C GLY A 208 11.88 -20.07 -2.95
N SER A 209 11.53 -21.37 -2.85
CA SER A 209 12.42 -22.45 -2.39
C SER A 209 12.89 -22.30 -0.94
N ASP A 210 13.84 -21.41 -0.67
CA ASP A 210 14.44 -21.15 0.64
C ASP A 210 14.07 -19.77 1.18
N TYR A 211 14.64 -19.40 2.33
CA TYR A 211 14.39 -18.10 2.95
C TYR A 211 14.84 -16.94 2.06
N ASP A 212 16.03 -17.03 1.47
CA ASP A 212 16.62 -15.97 0.64
C ASP A 212 15.80 -15.73 -0.64
N GLY A 213 15.31 -16.80 -1.25
CA GLY A 213 14.38 -16.69 -2.38
C GLY A 213 13.05 -16.03 -2.00
N ARG A 214 12.49 -16.39 -0.85
CA ARG A 214 11.21 -15.82 -0.42
C ARG A 214 11.28 -14.34 -0.01
N VAL A 215 12.40 -13.87 0.55
CA VAL A 215 12.57 -12.45 0.91
C VAL A 215 13.04 -11.60 -0.26
N ARG A 216 13.42 -12.17 -1.36
CA ARG A 216 14.02 -11.47 -2.52
C ARG A 216 13.08 -10.39 -3.08
N LEU A 217 11.79 -10.71 -3.32
CA LEU A 217 10.85 -9.72 -3.85
C LEU A 217 10.60 -8.56 -2.88
N PRO A 218 10.26 -8.79 -1.60
CA PRO A 218 10.13 -7.70 -0.62
C PRO A 218 11.36 -6.79 -0.54
N LEU A 219 12.56 -7.35 -0.57
CA LEU A 219 13.80 -6.57 -0.53
C LEU A 219 14.02 -5.80 -1.84
N ALA A 220 13.81 -6.41 -2.99
CA ALA A 220 13.93 -5.74 -4.29
C ALA A 220 12.95 -4.55 -4.42
N VAL A 221 11.72 -4.72 -3.93
CA VAL A 221 10.73 -3.63 -3.86
C VAL A 221 11.20 -2.53 -2.91
N ALA A 222 11.71 -2.89 -1.72
CA ALA A 222 12.23 -1.90 -0.76
C ALA A 222 13.38 -1.09 -1.36
N ASP A 223 14.32 -1.74 -2.06
CA ASP A 223 15.44 -1.09 -2.74
C ASP A 223 14.96 -0.18 -3.88
N ALA A 224 14.01 -0.65 -4.70
CA ALA A 224 13.44 0.11 -5.81
C ALA A 224 12.70 1.36 -5.32
N VAL A 225 11.86 1.23 -4.29
CA VAL A 225 11.15 2.35 -3.65
C VAL A 225 12.16 3.31 -3.02
N ARG A 226 13.15 2.80 -2.29
CA ARG A 226 14.18 3.62 -1.65
C ARG A 226 14.99 4.42 -2.68
N GLY A 227 15.29 3.84 -3.82
CA GLY A 227 15.99 4.52 -4.92
C GLY A 227 15.14 5.58 -5.63
N ALA A 228 13.82 5.49 -5.55
CA ALA A 228 12.87 6.37 -6.24
C ALA A 228 12.48 7.60 -5.44
N ILE A 229 12.68 7.60 -4.11
CA ILE A 229 12.28 8.69 -3.23
C ILE A 229 13.50 9.47 -2.70
N PRO A 230 13.38 10.79 -2.42
CA PRO A 230 14.45 11.56 -1.82
C PRO A 230 14.96 10.95 -0.52
N CYS A 231 16.27 11.11 -0.24
CA CYS A 231 16.92 10.50 0.92
C CYS A 231 16.31 10.95 2.27
N LEU A 232 15.63 12.07 2.30
CA LEU A 232 14.99 12.64 3.49
C LEU A 232 13.56 12.16 3.72
N LEU A 233 12.88 11.60 2.68
CA LEU A 233 11.60 10.95 2.86
C LEU A 233 11.76 9.64 3.63
N TYR A 234 10.86 9.42 4.60
CA TYR A 234 10.92 8.27 5.48
C TYR A 234 10.28 7.03 4.82
N THR A 235 10.95 5.89 4.95
CA THR A 235 10.35 4.56 4.78
C THR A 235 10.18 3.95 6.16
N SER A 236 9.12 3.18 6.41
CA SER A 236 8.83 2.55 7.70
C SER A 236 10.09 2.03 8.39
N PRO A 237 10.27 2.27 9.70
CA PRO A 237 11.49 1.85 10.39
C PRO A 237 11.63 0.35 10.34
N SER A 238 12.82 -0.11 9.98
CA SER A 238 13.23 -1.47 10.31
C SER A 238 13.20 -1.63 11.84
N PRO A 239 12.81 -2.79 12.39
CA PRO A 239 12.99 -3.06 13.82
C PRO A 239 14.43 -2.84 14.33
N ARG A 240 15.42 -2.78 13.42
CA ARG A 240 16.82 -2.42 13.73
C ARG A 240 17.04 -0.93 13.95
N ASP A 241 16.15 -0.07 13.43
CA ASP A 241 16.23 1.39 13.63
C ASP A 241 15.53 1.81 14.92
N ALA A 242 14.82 0.92 15.60
CA ALA A 242 14.12 1.16 16.87
C ALA A 242 15.05 1.08 18.11
N THR A 243 16.34 1.00 17.91
CA THR A 243 17.37 1.05 18.97
C THR A 243 17.96 2.46 19.15
N LEU A 244 17.10 3.48 19.11
CA LEU A 244 17.45 4.84 19.51
C LEU A 244 16.67 5.26 20.75
#